data_4adf4f233578c7de39cda6eff58fa665
#
_entry.id   4adf4f233578c7de39cda6eff58fa665
#
_cell.length_a   1.000
_cell.length_b   1.000
_cell.length_c   1.000
_cell.angle_alpha   90.00
_cell.angle_beta   90.00
_cell.angle_gamma   90.00
#
_symmetry.space_group_name_H-M   'P 1'
#
loop_
_entity.id
_entity.type
_entity.pdbx_description
1 polymer ?
#
loop_
_entity_poly.entity_id
_entity_poly.type
_entity_poly.pdbx_seq_one_letter_code
_entity_poly.pdbx_strand_id
1 'polypeptide(L)'
;MKARKTQRLDSAVGAIFQAFAALVVMWLISIPVATNLGGVAGQGLRDSRILGKLNSAAPAQVASLPNGVAAMLNESGLPPLVSPWQNSISTEEVEEPDPDVQDPSMVRRMRPSIIHVLGDAEECSRRLMGSGFVAADDYVITNAHVVAGTQTVRLDTKVGLKDATVVYYNPDVDVAVLHSRDLGIDPLPWAQAPAQTGDDAMVMGFPHSGPFDAEMARVRDRITISGPDIYSHGRVERDSYTVRGKIQQGNSGGPLVNPAGEVLGVVFGASVDDSETGYALTADEVNAQIGDITQLTHPVDTGECVAH
;
A
#
# COMPACT_ATOMS: atom_id res chain seq x y z
N MET A 1 60.51 -13.57 -13.10
CA MET A 1 59.71 -12.36 -13.22
C MET A 1 58.27 -12.56 -13.72
N LYS A 2 57.95 -13.64 -14.45
CA LYS A 2 56.55 -13.94 -14.91
C LYS A 2 55.56 -14.28 -13.77
N ALA A 3 55.99 -15.03 -12.76
CA ALA A 3 55.09 -15.46 -11.66
C ALA A 3 54.56 -14.33 -10.76
N ARG A 4 55.33 -13.26 -10.54
CA ARG A 4 54.90 -12.08 -9.75
C ARG A 4 53.86 -11.21 -10.50
N LYS A 5 53.85 -11.19 -11.83
CA LYS A 5 52.86 -10.46 -12.63
C LYS A 5 51.53 -11.16 -12.64
N THR A 6 51.51 -12.49 -12.76
CA THR A 6 50.29 -13.33 -12.69
C THR A 6 49.63 -13.25 -11.32
N GLN A 7 50.41 -13.31 -10.21
CA GLN A 7 49.88 -13.14 -8.86
C GLN A 7 49.23 -11.77 -8.61
N ARG A 8 49.84 -10.69 -9.15
CA ARG A 8 49.24 -9.35 -9.02
C ARG A 8 47.98 -9.18 -9.86
N LEU A 9 47.91 -9.81 -11.02
CA LEU A 9 46.73 -9.81 -11.86
C LEU A 9 45.56 -10.59 -11.19
N ASP A 10 45.88 -11.74 -10.62
CA ASP A 10 44.94 -12.61 -9.91
C ASP A 10 44.38 -11.92 -8.66
N SER A 11 45.24 -11.25 -7.88
CA SER A 11 44.83 -10.43 -6.74
C SER A 11 43.95 -9.24 -7.14
N ALA A 12 44.25 -8.60 -8.28
CA ALA A 12 43.46 -7.46 -8.76
C ALA A 12 42.07 -7.92 -9.24
N VAL A 13 41.99 -9.02 -9.97
CA VAL A 13 40.72 -9.62 -10.43
C VAL A 13 39.88 -10.08 -9.24
N GLY A 14 40.51 -10.74 -8.25
CA GLY A 14 39.83 -11.14 -7.02
C GLY A 14 39.28 -9.95 -6.22
N ALA A 15 40.05 -8.87 -6.12
CA ALA A 15 39.59 -7.65 -5.43
C ALA A 15 38.42 -6.98 -6.15
N ILE A 16 38.43 -6.92 -7.49
CA ILE A 16 37.32 -6.40 -8.29
C ILE A 16 36.07 -7.25 -8.10
N PHE A 17 36.20 -8.57 -8.14
CA PHE A 17 35.08 -9.49 -7.95
C PHE A 17 34.48 -9.34 -6.53
N GLN A 18 35.31 -9.25 -5.49
CA GLN A 18 34.83 -9.04 -4.12
C GLN A 18 34.14 -7.68 -3.96
N ALA A 19 34.69 -6.62 -4.56
CA ALA A 19 34.05 -5.30 -4.52
C ALA A 19 32.69 -5.31 -5.22
N PHE A 20 32.58 -5.98 -6.35
CA PHE A 20 31.31 -6.15 -7.07
C PHE A 20 30.30 -6.95 -6.25
N ALA A 21 30.70 -8.09 -5.68
CA ALA A 21 29.83 -8.91 -4.83
C ALA A 21 29.34 -8.13 -3.60
N ALA A 22 30.23 -7.36 -2.95
CA ALA A 22 29.87 -6.50 -1.83
C ALA A 22 28.84 -5.41 -2.24
N LEU A 23 29.02 -4.81 -3.41
CA LEU A 23 28.08 -3.82 -3.94
C LEU A 23 26.69 -4.43 -4.21
N VAL A 24 26.65 -5.65 -4.76
CA VAL A 24 25.37 -6.36 -5.00
C VAL A 24 24.67 -6.68 -3.67
N VAL A 25 25.40 -7.18 -2.67
CA VAL A 25 24.84 -7.46 -1.35
C VAL A 25 24.34 -6.17 -0.69
N MET A 26 25.13 -5.09 -0.71
CA MET A 26 24.69 -3.80 -0.18
C MET A 26 23.45 -3.27 -0.89
N TRP A 27 23.35 -3.46 -2.20
CA TRP A 27 22.18 -3.06 -2.97
C TRP A 27 20.94 -3.88 -2.57
N LEU A 28 21.06 -5.21 -2.44
CA LEU A 28 19.95 -6.09 -2.06
C LEU A 28 19.39 -5.77 -0.66
N ILE A 29 20.27 -5.43 0.30
CA ILE A 29 19.85 -5.11 1.67
C ILE A 29 19.59 -3.61 1.88
N SER A 30 19.80 -2.78 0.87
CA SER A 30 19.72 -1.31 1.00
C SER A 30 18.31 -0.84 1.37
N ILE A 31 17.28 -1.42 0.75
CA ILE A 31 15.88 -1.05 1.03
C ILE A 31 15.46 -1.50 2.43
N PRO A 32 15.59 -2.80 2.82
CA PRO A 32 15.22 -3.21 4.17
C PRO A 32 16.01 -2.47 5.27
N VAL A 33 17.28 -2.14 5.03
CA VAL A 33 18.05 -1.37 5.99
C VAL A 33 17.61 0.09 6.03
N ALA A 34 17.34 0.72 4.87
CA ALA A 34 16.86 2.09 4.80
C ALA A 34 15.45 2.28 5.39
N THR A 35 14.59 1.26 5.30
CA THR A 35 13.23 1.30 5.86
C THR A 35 13.20 1.08 7.38
N ASN A 36 14.12 0.27 7.91
CA ASN A 36 14.19 -0.04 9.35
C ASN A 36 15.13 0.89 10.16
N LEU A 37 16.02 1.63 9.50
CA LEU A 37 16.87 2.62 10.14
C LEU A 37 16.22 4.00 10.11
N GLY A 38 15.76 4.46 11.29
CA GLY A 38 15.31 5.84 11.48
C GLY A 38 16.45 6.86 11.55
N GLY A 39 16.12 8.14 11.47
CA GLY A 39 17.05 9.26 11.67
C GLY A 39 18.06 9.46 10.54
N VAL A 40 19.14 10.19 10.86
CA VAL A 40 20.17 10.65 9.89
C VAL A 40 20.85 9.50 9.13
N ALA A 41 20.99 8.34 9.76
CA ALA A 41 21.62 7.17 9.12
C ALA A 41 20.75 6.57 8.01
N GLY A 42 19.44 6.44 8.25
CA GLY A 42 18.48 5.99 7.25
C GLY A 42 18.38 6.99 6.07
N GLN A 43 18.31 8.28 6.36
CA GLN A 43 18.31 9.33 5.34
C GLN A 43 19.57 9.29 4.47
N GLY A 44 20.76 9.16 5.06
CA GLY A 44 22.01 9.06 4.31
C GLY A 44 22.08 7.85 3.37
N LEU A 45 21.45 6.73 3.72
CA LEU A 45 21.32 5.57 2.84
C LEU A 45 20.35 5.87 1.67
N ARG A 46 19.22 6.47 1.97
CA ARG A 46 18.18 6.84 1.00
C ARG A 46 18.69 7.85 -0.03
N ASP A 47 19.47 8.83 0.41
CA ASP A 47 20.05 9.86 -0.46
C ASP A 47 21.31 9.41 -1.22
N SER A 48 21.69 8.14 -1.12
CA SER A 48 22.90 7.60 -1.74
C SER A 48 22.80 7.56 -3.26
N ARG A 49 23.55 8.44 -3.91
CA ARG A 49 23.68 8.49 -5.38
C ARG A 49 24.25 7.20 -6.00
N ILE A 50 25.00 6.42 -5.23
CA ILE A 50 25.58 5.15 -5.69
C ILE A 50 24.47 4.10 -5.79
N LEU A 51 23.67 3.97 -4.75
CA LEU A 51 22.57 3.02 -4.71
C LEU A 51 21.48 3.38 -5.73
N GLY A 52 21.16 4.67 -5.88
CA GLY A 52 20.25 5.15 -6.91
C GLY A 52 20.71 4.80 -8.33
N LYS A 53 22.02 4.99 -8.64
CA LYS A 53 22.58 4.59 -9.94
C LYS A 53 22.60 3.08 -10.15
N LEU A 54 22.87 2.29 -9.11
CA LEU A 54 22.78 0.83 -9.19
C LEU A 54 21.37 0.36 -9.49
N ASN A 55 20.39 0.94 -8.81
CA ASN A 55 18.98 0.62 -9.04
C ASN A 55 18.53 0.99 -10.46
N SER A 56 18.92 2.16 -10.96
CA SER A 56 18.58 2.60 -12.33
C SER A 56 19.32 1.81 -13.42
N ALA A 57 20.47 1.20 -13.12
CA ALA A 57 21.23 0.38 -14.06
C ALA A 57 20.87 -1.12 -13.99
N ALA A 58 20.08 -1.53 -13.01
CA ALA A 58 19.67 -2.92 -12.84
C ALA A 58 18.71 -3.33 -13.98
N PRO A 59 18.88 -4.54 -14.58
CA PRO A 59 17.91 -5.07 -15.51
C PRO A 59 16.53 -5.20 -14.86
N ALA A 60 15.45 -5.01 -15.65
CA ALA A 60 14.07 -5.05 -15.15
C ALA A 60 13.74 -6.31 -14.33
N GLN A 61 14.31 -7.46 -14.73
CA GLN A 61 14.09 -8.76 -14.08
C GLN A 61 14.66 -8.86 -12.66
N VAL A 62 15.63 -8.01 -12.30
CA VAL A 62 16.28 -8.03 -10.97
C VAL A 62 16.10 -6.73 -10.19
N ALA A 63 15.55 -5.70 -10.82
CA ALA A 63 15.35 -4.39 -10.19
C ALA A 63 14.38 -4.44 -8.99
N SER A 64 13.48 -5.44 -8.95
CA SER A 64 12.53 -5.67 -7.87
C SER A 64 13.09 -6.46 -6.67
N LEU A 65 14.27 -7.11 -6.82
CA LEU A 65 14.83 -7.96 -5.75
C LEU A 65 15.03 -7.23 -4.42
N PRO A 66 15.56 -5.99 -4.35
CA PRO A 66 15.69 -5.28 -3.09
C PRO A 66 14.34 -5.00 -2.42
N ASN A 67 13.29 -4.71 -3.20
CA ASN A 67 11.93 -4.52 -2.69
C ASN A 67 11.35 -5.82 -2.15
N GLY A 68 11.56 -6.95 -2.84
CA GLY A 68 11.16 -8.27 -2.36
C GLY A 68 11.84 -8.64 -1.03
N VAL A 69 13.15 -8.36 -0.89
CA VAL A 69 13.87 -8.57 0.37
C VAL A 69 13.33 -7.64 1.47
N ALA A 70 13.02 -6.38 1.14
CA ALA A 70 12.41 -5.45 2.08
C ALA A 70 11.03 -5.92 2.54
N ALA A 71 10.19 -6.39 1.63
CA ALA A 71 8.88 -6.95 1.95
C ALA A 71 8.97 -8.16 2.90
N MET A 72 9.94 -9.05 2.68
CA MET A 72 10.18 -10.21 3.57
C MET A 72 10.66 -9.83 4.98
N LEU A 73 11.33 -8.69 5.14
CA LEU A 73 11.89 -8.23 6.41
C LEU A 73 11.06 -7.14 7.09
N ASN A 74 10.00 -6.67 6.44
CA ASN A 74 9.18 -5.58 6.96
C ASN A 74 8.12 -6.13 7.92
N GLU A 75 8.29 -5.90 9.22
CA GLU A 75 7.31 -6.29 10.25
C GLU A 75 6.02 -5.44 10.21
N SER A 76 6.01 -4.33 9.45
CA SER A 76 4.84 -3.45 9.36
C SER A 76 3.68 -4.01 8.53
N GLY A 77 3.92 -5.07 7.74
CA GLY A 77 2.92 -5.72 6.89
C GLY A 77 2.34 -4.86 5.77
N LEU A 78 2.87 -3.65 5.58
CA LEU A 78 2.56 -2.80 4.43
C LEU A 78 3.62 -3.04 3.36
N PRO A 79 3.24 -3.31 2.09
CA PRO A 79 4.21 -3.41 1.02
C PRO A 79 4.95 -2.06 0.88
N PRO A 80 6.28 -2.06 0.65
CA PRO A 80 7.00 -0.83 0.36
C PRO A 80 6.55 -0.28 -0.99
N LEU A 81 5.66 0.71 -0.96
CA LEU A 81 4.97 1.24 -2.14
C LEU A 81 5.86 2.09 -3.04
N VAL A 82 6.96 2.60 -2.50
CA VAL A 82 7.88 3.45 -3.25
C VAL A 82 9.30 3.00 -2.94
N SER A 83 10.06 2.67 -4.00
CA SER A 83 11.51 2.48 -3.82
C SER A 83 12.12 3.78 -3.29
N PRO A 84 12.87 3.75 -2.18
CA PRO A 84 13.53 4.94 -1.64
C PRO A 84 14.52 5.58 -2.63
N TRP A 85 14.81 4.92 -3.76
CA TRP A 85 15.68 5.39 -4.84
C TRP A 85 14.92 5.97 -6.05
N GLN A 86 13.60 5.92 -6.04
CA GLN A 86 12.79 6.66 -6.99
C GLN A 86 12.56 8.04 -6.40
N ASN A 87 12.77 9.07 -7.23
CA ASN A 87 12.69 10.48 -6.86
C ASN A 87 11.69 10.69 -5.73
N SER A 88 12.15 11.27 -4.62
CA SER A 88 11.28 11.67 -3.52
C SER A 88 10.01 12.26 -4.11
N ILE A 89 8.86 11.63 -3.84
CA ILE A 89 7.58 12.21 -4.22
C ILE A 89 7.56 13.56 -3.50
N SER A 90 7.75 14.64 -4.25
CA SER A 90 7.65 15.97 -3.71
C SER A 90 6.18 16.15 -3.34
N THR A 91 5.89 16.03 -2.06
CA THR A 91 4.55 16.29 -1.54
C THR A 91 4.48 17.74 -1.09
N GLU A 92 3.43 18.44 -1.46
CA GLU A 92 3.14 19.77 -0.94
C GLU A 92 3.09 19.72 0.59
N GLU A 93 3.73 20.71 1.22
CA GLU A 93 3.60 20.88 2.67
C GLU A 93 2.23 21.51 2.97
N VAL A 94 1.45 20.82 3.78
CA VAL A 94 0.15 21.32 4.26
C VAL A 94 0.18 21.41 5.80
N GLU A 95 -0.69 22.23 6.36
CA GLU A 95 -0.87 22.31 7.81
C GLU A 95 -1.28 20.95 8.39
N GLU A 96 -1.09 20.76 9.69
CA GLU A 96 -1.59 19.59 10.39
C GLU A 96 -3.11 19.47 10.24
N PRO A 97 -3.63 18.22 10.12
CA PRO A 97 -5.07 18.01 10.15
C PRO A 97 -5.71 18.65 11.37
N ASP A 98 -6.82 19.34 11.19
CA ASP A 98 -7.54 19.97 12.29
C ASP A 98 -8.44 18.93 12.99
N PRO A 99 -8.17 18.56 14.25
CA PRO A 99 -8.98 17.60 14.98
C PRO A 99 -10.41 18.09 15.25
N ASP A 100 -10.64 19.40 15.24
CA ASP A 100 -11.97 19.98 15.49
C ASP A 100 -12.91 19.86 14.28
N VAL A 101 -12.40 19.54 13.08
CA VAL A 101 -13.21 19.28 11.89
C VAL A 101 -13.92 17.92 11.94
N GLN A 102 -13.47 17.02 12.81
CA GLN A 102 -14.10 15.71 12.98
C GLN A 102 -15.51 15.85 13.57
N ASP A 103 -16.54 15.56 12.73
CA ASP A 103 -17.92 15.42 13.21
C ASP A 103 -18.18 14.00 13.76
N PRO A 104 -18.27 13.82 15.09
CA PRO A 104 -18.54 12.51 15.66
C PRO A 104 -19.88 11.93 15.22
N SER A 105 -20.84 12.74 14.79
CA SER A 105 -22.13 12.27 14.29
C SER A 105 -21.99 11.64 12.89
N MET A 106 -21.16 12.22 12.02
CA MET A 106 -20.82 11.69 10.72
C MET A 106 -20.06 10.36 10.87
N VAL A 107 -19.03 10.30 11.71
CA VAL A 107 -18.29 9.07 12.01
C VAL A 107 -19.23 7.95 12.46
N ARG A 108 -20.17 8.25 13.38
CA ARG A 108 -21.16 7.24 13.83
C ARG A 108 -22.09 6.77 12.73
N ARG A 109 -22.48 7.63 11.80
CA ARG A 109 -23.32 7.25 10.64
C ARG A 109 -22.58 6.34 9.68
N MET A 110 -21.30 6.65 9.40
CA MET A 110 -20.48 5.89 8.43
C MET A 110 -19.97 4.57 8.98
N ARG A 111 -19.76 4.50 10.31
CA ARG A 111 -19.15 3.34 10.98
C ARG A 111 -19.73 1.99 10.59
N PRO A 112 -21.07 1.79 10.39
CA PRO A 112 -21.63 0.52 9.96
C PRO A 112 -21.09 0.04 8.60
N SER A 113 -20.79 0.98 7.71
CA SER A 113 -20.37 0.71 6.35
C SER A 113 -18.83 0.52 6.21
N ILE A 114 -18.09 0.70 7.31
CA ILE A 114 -16.65 0.39 7.38
C ILE A 114 -16.48 -1.03 7.91
N ILE A 115 -15.83 -1.85 7.12
CA ILE A 115 -15.78 -3.31 7.30
C ILE A 115 -14.36 -3.74 7.69
N HIS A 116 -14.23 -4.59 8.69
CA HIS A 116 -12.97 -5.29 8.97
C HIS A 116 -12.92 -6.54 8.08
N VAL A 117 -11.97 -6.58 7.16
CA VAL A 117 -11.79 -7.67 6.19
C VAL A 117 -10.82 -8.68 6.77
N LEU A 118 -11.22 -9.95 6.80
CA LEU A 118 -10.44 -11.06 7.32
C LEU A 118 -10.25 -12.10 6.21
N GLY A 119 -9.02 -12.32 5.78
CA GLY A 119 -8.66 -13.29 4.76
C GLY A 119 -7.86 -14.46 5.35
N ASP A 120 -8.29 -15.68 5.11
CA ASP A 120 -7.52 -16.87 5.48
C ASP A 120 -6.82 -17.41 4.22
N ALA A 121 -5.49 -17.25 4.15
CA ALA A 121 -4.59 -17.71 3.11
C ALA A 121 -3.90 -19.00 3.60
N GLU A 122 -4.59 -20.14 3.50
CA GLU A 122 -4.16 -21.42 4.06
C GLU A 122 -2.87 -21.92 3.42
N GLU A 123 -2.73 -21.80 2.10
CA GLU A 123 -1.52 -22.19 1.36
C GLU A 123 -0.30 -21.38 1.78
N CYS A 124 -0.51 -20.15 2.22
CA CYS A 124 0.52 -19.26 2.76
C CYS A 124 0.75 -19.44 4.25
N SER A 125 -0.10 -20.24 4.93
CA SER A 125 -0.15 -20.37 6.40
C SER A 125 -0.29 -19.01 7.09
N ARG A 126 -1.10 -18.11 6.51
CA ARG A 126 -1.28 -16.72 6.98
C ARG A 126 -2.74 -16.33 7.08
N ARG A 127 -2.97 -15.41 8.00
CA ARG A 127 -4.21 -14.65 8.08
C ARG A 127 -3.92 -13.20 7.71
N LEU A 128 -4.60 -12.72 6.67
CA LEU A 128 -4.53 -11.35 6.21
C LEU A 128 -5.68 -10.56 6.85
N MET A 129 -5.41 -9.31 7.17
CA MET A 129 -6.40 -8.43 7.81
C MET A 129 -6.22 -7.01 7.30
N GLY A 130 -7.34 -6.35 7.07
CA GLY A 130 -7.37 -4.97 6.60
C GLY A 130 -8.77 -4.37 6.76
N SER A 131 -8.96 -3.26 6.11
CA SER A 131 -10.23 -2.53 6.09
C SER A 131 -10.89 -2.64 4.73
N GLY A 132 -12.17 -2.33 4.70
CA GLY A 132 -12.94 -2.16 3.48
C GLY A 132 -14.14 -1.27 3.77
N PHE A 133 -14.92 -0.96 2.77
CA PHE A 133 -16.17 -0.24 2.93
C PHE A 133 -17.22 -0.72 1.93
N VAL A 134 -18.47 -0.60 2.31
CA VAL A 134 -19.60 -0.93 1.44
C VAL A 134 -19.72 0.17 0.38
N ALA A 135 -19.54 -0.20 -0.90
CA ALA A 135 -19.55 0.73 -2.04
C ALA A 135 -20.84 0.62 -2.89
N ALA A 136 -21.52 -0.51 -2.82
CA ALA A 136 -22.84 -0.76 -3.37
C ALA A 136 -23.55 -1.84 -2.53
N ASP A 137 -24.83 -2.06 -2.74
CA ASP A 137 -25.59 -3.11 -2.04
C ASP A 137 -24.88 -4.47 -2.22
N ASP A 138 -24.52 -5.12 -1.10
CA ASP A 138 -23.80 -6.38 -1.04
C ASP A 138 -22.35 -6.37 -1.56
N TYR A 139 -21.78 -5.20 -1.90
CA TYR A 139 -20.41 -5.08 -2.39
C TYR A 139 -19.52 -4.25 -1.48
N VAL A 140 -18.34 -4.79 -1.20
CA VAL A 140 -17.31 -4.16 -0.38
C VAL A 140 -16.04 -3.98 -1.22
N ILE A 141 -15.47 -2.78 -1.21
CA ILE A 141 -14.17 -2.48 -1.79
C ILE A 141 -13.10 -2.62 -0.71
N THR A 142 -11.96 -3.21 -1.08
CA THR A 142 -10.75 -3.32 -0.27
C THR A 142 -9.52 -3.32 -1.18
N ASN A 143 -8.32 -3.48 -0.62
CA ASN A 143 -7.11 -3.67 -1.43
C ASN A 143 -6.93 -5.14 -1.84
N ALA A 144 -6.23 -5.34 -2.97
CA ALA A 144 -5.88 -6.68 -3.45
C ALA A 144 -4.95 -7.40 -2.47
N HIS A 145 -3.95 -6.71 -1.87
CA HIS A 145 -3.03 -7.32 -0.90
C HIS A 145 -3.74 -7.81 0.38
N VAL A 146 -4.90 -7.27 0.73
CA VAL A 146 -5.68 -7.71 1.89
C VAL A 146 -6.31 -9.09 1.68
N VAL A 147 -6.50 -9.49 0.42
CA VAL A 147 -7.11 -10.78 0.05
C VAL A 147 -6.22 -11.64 -0.87
N ALA A 148 -4.93 -11.31 -1.00
CA ALA A 148 -4.00 -12.03 -1.86
C ALA A 148 -3.78 -13.47 -1.39
N GLY A 149 -3.96 -14.45 -2.28
CA GLY A 149 -3.78 -15.88 -1.99
C GLY A 149 -4.78 -16.45 -1.00
N THR A 150 -5.90 -15.76 -0.71
CA THR A 150 -6.91 -16.24 0.25
C THR A 150 -7.85 -17.25 -0.39
N GLN A 151 -8.19 -18.31 0.36
CA GLN A 151 -9.22 -19.28 0.01
C GLN A 151 -10.57 -18.91 0.65
N THR A 152 -10.52 -18.19 1.77
CA THR A 152 -11.74 -17.76 2.50
C THR A 152 -11.60 -16.29 2.88
N VAL A 153 -12.64 -15.51 2.63
CA VAL A 153 -12.74 -14.11 3.06
C VAL A 153 -13.99 -13.93 3.89
N ARG A 154 -13.85 -13.26 5.03
CA ARG A 154 -14.96 -12.93 5.93
C ARG A 154 -14.95 -11.45 6.27
N LEU A 155 -16.13 -10.91 6.43
CA LEU A 155 -16.39 -9.52 6.78
C LEU A 155 -16.88 -9.47 8.23
N ASP A 156 -16.08 -8.85 9.09
CA ASP A 156 -16.53 -8.54 10.46
C ASP A 156 -17.28 -7.21 10.45
N THR A 157 -18.57 -7.29 10.61
CA THR A 157 -19.51 -6.19 10.46
C THR A 157 -20.30 -5.92 11.73
N LYS A 158 -21.01 -4.81 11.80
CA LYS A 158 -21.95 -4.53 12.90
C LYS A 158 -23.13 -5.51 12.97
N VAL A 159 -23.44 -6.19 11.89
CA VAL A 159 -24.52 -7.19 11.83
C VAL A 159 -24.01 -8.62 12.00
N GLY A 160 -22.74 -8.77 12.39
CA GLY A 160 -22.06 -10.03 12.60
C GLY A 160 -21.06 -10.39 11.51
N LEU A 161 -20.47 -11.58 11.65
CA LEU A 161 -19.51 -12.11 10.70
C LEU A 161 -20.24 -12.63 9.46
N LYS A 162 -19.82 -12.20 8.26
CA LYS A 162 -20.40 -12.57 6.98
C LYS A 162 -19.33 -13.20 6.09
N ASP A 163 -19.67 -14.23 5.35
CA ASP A 163 -18.81 -14.76 4.31
C ASP A 163 -18.84 -13.86 3.07
N ALA A 164 -17.72 -13.73 2.38
CA ALA A 164 -17.59 -12.95 1.16
C ALA A 164 -16.82 -13.72 0.10
N THR A 165 -17.13 -13.40 -1.16
CA THR A 165 -16.44 -13.93 -2.34
C THR A 165 -15.72 -12.79 -3.05
N VAL A 166 -14.46 -12.99 -3.42
CA VAL A 166 -13.72 -12.02 -4.25
C VAL A 166 -14.27 -12.10 -5.67
N VAL A 167 -14.82 -11.01 -6.19
CA VAL A 167 -15.43 -10.92 -7.53
C VAL A 167 -14.67 -10.00 -8.48
N TYR A 168 -13.68 -9.27 -7.97
CA TYR A 168 -12.70 -8.51 -8.73
C TYR A 168 -11.38 -8.49 -7.97
N TYR A 169 -10.28 -8.68 -8.69
CA TYR A 169 -8.94 -8.68 -8.12
C TYR A 169 -7.95 -8.10 -9.12
N ASN A 170 -7.32 -6.99 -8.75
CA ASN A 170 -6.29 -6.35 -9.58
C ASN A 170 -5.05 -6.07 -8.71
N PRO A 171 -4.03 -6.92 -8.81
CA PRO A 171 -2.79 -6.77 -8.05
C PRO A 171 -1.92 -5.60 -8.52
N ASP A 172 -2.11 -5.13 -9.75
CA ASP A 172 -1.32 -4.04 -10.32
C ASP A 172 -1.62 -2.71 -9.61
N VAL A 173 -2.90 -2.35 -9.51
CA VAL A 173 -3.33 -1.12 -8.86
C VAL A 173 -3.68 -1.29 -7.40
N ASP A 174 -3.72 -2.55 -6.91
CA ASP A 174 -4.03 -2.91 -5.52
C ASP A 174 -5.49 -2.65 -5.15
N VAL A 175 -6.43 -3.14 -5.96
CA VAL A 175 -7.88 -3.05 -5.72
C VAL A 175 -8.52 -4.43 -5.79
N ALA A 176 -9.43 -4.72 -4.86
CA ALA A 176 -10.30 -5.89 -4.88
C ALA A 176 -11.74 -5.52 -4.54
N VAL A 177 -12.69 -6.27 -5.09
CA VAL A 177 -14.11 -6.18 -4.73
C VAL A 177 -14.59 -7.51 -4.19
N LEU A 178 -15.29 -7.43 -3.06
CA LEU A 178 -15.89 -8.55 -2.35
C LEU A 178 -17.40 -8.47 -2.47
N HIS A 179 -18.02 -9.59 -2.75
CA HIS A 179 -19.48 -9.73 -2.76
C HIS A 179 -19.92 -10.57 -1.58
N SER A 180 -20.88 -10.08 -0.78
CA SER A 180 -21.44 -10.77 0.37
C SER A 180 -22.96 -10.62 0.35
N ARG A 181 -23.68 -11.71 0.08
CA ARG A 181 -25.14 -11.70 -0.06
C ARG A 181 -25.81 -11.28 1.23
N ASP A 182 -26.88 -10.52 1.09
CA ASP A 182 -27.72 -10.07 2.22
C ASP A 182 -26.88 -9.38 3.30
N LEU A 183 -25.94 -8.52 2.87
CA LEU A 183 -25.09 -7.75 3.77
C LEU A 183 -25.93 -6.79 4.62
N GLY A 184 -26.94 -6.14 3.99
CA GLY A 184 -27.90 -5.29 4.69
C GLY A 184 -27.29 -4.07 5.35
N ILE A 185 -26.25 -3.51 4.73
CA ILE A 185 -25.50 -2.32 5.21
C ILE A 185 -25.51 -1.30 4.07
N ASP A 186 -25.87 -0.06 4.38
CA ASP A 186 -25.93 1.02 3.39
C ASP A 186 -24.56 1.33 2.80
N PRO A 187 -24.47 1.55 1.47
CA PRO A 187 -23.21 1.95 0.83
C PRO A 187 -22.83 3.39 1.18
N LEU A 188 -21.52 3.67 1.16
CA LEU A 188 -21.01 5.02 1.26
C LEU A 188 -21.10 5.75 -0.09
N PRO A 189 -21.47 7.02 -0.09
CA PRO A 189 -21.49 7.82 -1.31
C PRO A 189 -20.06 8.15 -1.77
N TRP A 190 -19.82 8.15 -3.08
CA TRP A 190 -18.61 8.66 -3.67
C TRP A 190 -18.67 10.19 -3.76
N ALA A 191 -17.52 10.84 -3.54
CA ALA A 191 -17.38 12.28 -3.74
C ALA A 191 -17.62 12.65 -5.20
N GLN A 192 -18.39 13.74 -5.41
CA GLN A 192 -18.73 14.20 -6.75
C GLN A 192 -17.61 15.01 -7.42
N ALA A 193 -16.65 15.47 -6.64
CA ALA A 193 -15.49 16.22 -7.10
C ALA A 193 -14.22 15.73 -6.43
N PRO A 194 -13.07 15.77 -7.12
CA PRO A 194 -11.80 15.44 -6.53
C PRO A 194 -11.42 16.43 -5.43
N ALA A 195 -10.72 15.93 -4.42
CA ALA A 195 -10.16 16.78 -3.37
C ALA A 195 -8.98 17.61 -3.91
N GLN A 196 -8.77 18.77 -3.30
CA GLN A 196 -7.69 19.69 -3.59
C GLN A 196 -6.67 19.72 -2.45
N THR A 197 -5.46 20.21 -2.75
CA THR A 197 -4.42 20.44 -1.76
C THR A 197 -4.95 21.33 -0.62
N GLY A 198 -4.76 20.88 0.61
CA GLY A 198 -5.23 21.57 1.81
C GLY A 198 -6.62 21.15 2.29
N ASP A 199 -7.37 20.37 1.52
CA ASP A 199 -8.68 19.89 1.92
C ASP A 199 -8.55 18.93 3.12
N ASP A 200 -9.45 19.09 4.09
CA ASP A 200 -9.56 18.15 5.20
C ASP A 200 -10.18 16.84 4.73
N ALA A 201 -9.65 15.77 5.27
CA ALA A 201 -10.09 14.41 5.00
C ALA A 201 -10.02 13.56 6.27
N MET A 202 -10.51 12.32 6.19
CA MET A 202 -10.45 11.37 7.28
C MET A 202 -10.22 9.97 6.74
N VAL A 203 -9.34 9.23 7.38
CA VAL A 203 -9.11 7.80 7.11
C VAL A 203 -9.91 7.00 8.12
N MET A 204 -10.71 6.05 7.65
CA MET A 204 -11.48 5.17 8.50
C MET A 204 -11.08 3.71 8.31
N GLY A 205 -10.88 2.97 9.40
CA GLY A 205 -10.46 1.59 9.30
C GLY A 205 -10.24 0.90 10.65
N PHE A 206 -9.42 -0.17 10.60
CA PHE A 206 -9.10 -1.03 11.74
C PHE A 206 -7.58 -1.16 11.90
N PRO A 207 -6.91 -0.10 12.39
CA PRO A 207 -5.46 -0.10 12.54
C PRO A 207 -5.01 -1.26 13.43
N HIS A 208 -3.97 -1.97 12.99
CA HIS A 208 -3.41 -3.17 13.66
C HIS A 208 -4.45 -4.26 13.98
N SER A 209 -5.52 -4.37 13.17
CA SER A 209 -6.68 -5.23 13.45
C SER A 209 -7.31 -4.98 14.82
N GLY A 210 -7.12 -3.78 15.33
CA GLY A 210 -7.70 -3.30 16.57
C GLY A 210 -9.15 -2.84 16.41
N PRO A 211 -9.66 -2.06 17.35
CA PRO A 211 -10.98 -1.46 17.22
C PRO A 211 -11.01 -0.48 16.03
N PHE A 212 -12.22 -0.22 15.55
CA PHE A 212 -12.47 0.83 14.56
C PHE A 212 -11.88 2.17 15.02
N ASP A 213 -11.23 2.83 14.07
CA ASP A 213 -10.67 4.16 14.24
C ASP A 213 -11.01 5.06 13.06
N ALA A 214 -11.03 6.36 13.31
CA ALA A 214 -11.28 7.42 12.33
C ALA A 214 -10.27 8.55 12.57
N GLU A 215 -9.22 8.57 11.80
CA GLU A 215 -8.07 9.46 11.93
C GLU A 215 -8.16 10.62 10.97
N MET A 216 -7.99 11.85 11.46
CA MET A 216 -7.98 13.03 10.62
C MET A 216 -6.76 13.04 9.70
N ALA A 217 -6.98 13.50 8.48
CA ALA A 217 -5.96 13.67 7.46
C ALA A 217 -6.19 14.97 6.69
N ARG A 218 -5.16 15.43 5.99
CA ARG A 218 -5.25 16.57 5.06
C ARG A 218 -4.64 16.20 3.73
N VAL A 219 -5.32 16.48 2.63
CA VAL A 219 -4.85 16.18 1.29
C VAL A 219 -3.63 17.06 1.00
N ARG A 220 -2.51 16.45 0.62
CA ARG A 220 -1.29 17.15 0.20
C ARG A 220 -1.31 17.43 -1.29
N ASP A 221 -1.58 16.39 -2.09
CA ASP A 221 -1.57 16.50 -3.54
C ASP A 221 -2.31 15.33 -4.18
N ARG A 222 -2.69 15.48 -5.45
CA ARG A 222 -3.13 14.40 -6.34
C ARG A 222 -2.04 14.16 -7.37
N ILE A 223 -1.45 13.00 -7.36
CA ILE A 223 -0.27 12.66 -8.16
C ILE A 223 -0.40 11.28 -8.79
N THR A 224 0.30 11.07 -9.89
CA THR A 224 0.52 9.73 -10.42
C THR A 224 1.72 9.09 -9.74
N ILE A 225 1.47 8.07 -8.91
CA ILE A 225 2.52 7.29 -8.26
C ILE A 225 2.92 6.15 -9.17
N SER A 226 4.21 6.04 -9.48
CA SER A 226 4.77 4.92 -10.21
C SER A 226 5.56 4.02 -9.26
N GLY A 227 5.08 2.81 -9.03
CA GLY A 227 5.66 1.86 -8.09
C GLY A 227 5.47 0.40 -8.54
N PRO A 228 5.96 -0.57 -7.75
CA PRO A 228 5.72 -1.99 -8.02
C PRO A 228 4.25 -2.36 -7.81
N ASP A 229 3.83 -3.50 -8.37
CA ASP A 229 2.60 -4.16 -7.98
C ASP A 229 2.71 -4.76 -6.57
N ILE A 230 1.65 -5.41 -6.07
CA ILE A 230 1.64 -6.00 -4.72
C ILE A 230 2.63 -7.17 -4.57
N TYR A 231 3.09 -7.75 -5.66
CA TYR A 231 4.10 -8.82 -5.70
C TYR A 231 5.52 -8.31 -5.87
N SER A 232 5.71 -6.99 -5.88
CA SER A 232 6.99 -6.33 -6.16
C SER A 232 7.52 -6.60 -7.58
N HIS A 233 6.63 -6.88 -8.53
CA HIS A 233 6.96 -7.06 -9.94
C HIS A 233 6.60 -5.81 -10.73
N GLY A 234 7.31 -5.58 -11.83
CA GLY A 234 6.97 -4.54 -12.79
C GLY A 234 7.00 -3.12 -12.26
N ARG A 235 6.31 -2.26 -12.95
CA ARG A 235 6.09 -0.85 -12.61
C ARG A 235 4.69 -0.47 -13.07
N VAL A 236 3.88 -0.01 -12.13
CA VAL A 236 2.49 0.37 -12.33
C VAL A 236 2.32 1.83 -11.95
N GLU A 237 1.55 2.56 -12.73
CA GLU A 237 1.16 3.94 -12.43
C GLU A 237 -0.24 3.95 -11.82
N ARG A 238 -0.41 4.73 -10.74
CA ARG A 238 -1.66 4.85 -9.98
C ARG A 238 -1.97 6.32 -9.76
N ASP A 239 -3.18 6.75 -10.11
CA ASP A 239 -3.67 8.07 -9.72
C ASP A 239 -4.05 8.06 -8.24
N SER A 240 -3.38 8.87 -7.45
CA SER A 240 -3.44 8.76 -6.00
C SER A 240 -3.39 10.12 -5.32
N TYR A 241 -4.01 10.19 -4.15
CA TYR A 241 -3.78 11.26 -3.19
C TYR A 241 -2.60 10.93 -2.30
N THR A 242 -1.76 11.92 -2.04
CA THR A 242 -0.89 11.96 -0.87
C THR A 242 -1.61 12.73 0.23
N VAL A 243 -1.59 12.20 1.43
CA VAL A 243 -2.27 12.82 2.57
C VAL A 243 -1.31 12.99 3.76
N ARG A 244 -1.41 14.09 4.49
CA ARG A 244 -0.82 14.25 5.81
C ARG A 244 -1.78 13.66 6.84
N GLY A 245 -1.33 12.60 7.51
CA GLY A 245 -2.12 11.91 8.52
C GLY A 245 -1.46 10.60 8.92
N LYS A 246 -1.86 10.04 10.04
CA LYS A 246 -1.29 8.81 10.56
C LYS A 246 -1.95 7.59 9.91
N ILE A 247 -1.33 7.08 8.85
CA ILE A 247 -1.77 5.83 8.21
C ILE A 247 -1.03 4.66 8.84
N GLN A 248 -1.78 3.65 9.30
CA GLN A 248 -1.24 2.49 10.00
C GLN A 248 -1.62 1.20 9.26
N GLN A 249 -0.84 0.13 9.49
CA GLN A 249 -1.22 -1.21 9.04
C GLN A 249 -2.64 -1.54 9.50
N GLY A 250 -3.46 -2.08 8.60
CA GLY A 250 -4.88 -2.35 8.84
C GLY A 250 -5.81 -1.24 8.35
N ASN A 251 -5.33 -0.01 8.07
CA ASN A 251 -6.11 1.00 7.36
C ASN A 251 -6.25 0.68 5.86
N SER A 252 -5.38 -0.17 5.31
CA SER A 252 -5.42 -0.61 3.90
C SER A 252 -6.80 -1.13 3.50
N GLY A 253 -7.33 -0.63 2.38
CA GLY A 253 -8.67 -0.91 1.88
C GLY A 253 -9.76 -0.03 2.51
N GLY A 254 -9.46 0.68 3.57
CA GLY A 254 -10.37 1.64 4.18
C GLY A 254 -10.55 2.90 3.32
N PRO A 255 -11.68 3.61 3.45
CA PRO A 255 -11.94 4.81 2.69
C PRO A 255 -11.16 6.02 3.24
N LEU A 256 -10.70 6.86 2.33
CA LEU A 256 -10.41 8.27 2.56
C LEU A 256 -11.71 9.04 2.29
N VAL A 257 -12.22 9.80 3.25
CA VAL A 257 -13.50 10.51 3.11
C VAL A 257 -13.34 12.01 3.35
N ASN A 258 -14.20 12.80 2.71
CA ASN A 258 -14.28 14.24 2.96
C ASN A 258 -15.14 14.54 4.21
N PRO A 259 -15.17 15.80 4.70
CA PRO A 259 -16.00 16.20 5.84
C PRO A 259 -17.52 16.04 5.63
N ALA A 260 -18.00 15.87 4.39
CA ALA A 260 -19.40 15.55 4.09
C ALA A 260 -19.71 14.06 4.27
N GLY A 261 -18.69 13.20 4.42
CA GLY A 261 -18.83 11.75 4.52
C GLY A 261 -18.89 11.07 3.14
N GLU A 262 -18.31 11.66 2.12
CA GLU A 262 -18.21 11.09 0.78
C GLU A 262 -16.81 10.51 0.56
N VAL A 263 -16.72 9.38 -0.13
CA VAL A 263 -15.47 8.67 -0.39
C VAL A 263 -14.66 9.38 -1.47
N LEU A 264 -13.47 9.84 -1.11
CA LEU A 264 -12.48 10.44 -2.01
C LEU A 264 -11.59 9.37 -2.66
N GLY A 265 -11.41 8.24 -1.98
CA GLY A 265 -10.51 7.19 -2.45
C GLY A 265 -10.32 6.05 -1.46
N VAL A 266 -9.38 5.15 -1.79
CA VAL A 266 -9.08 3.92 -1.04
C VAL A 266 -7.65 3.96 -0.52
N VAL A 267 -7.45 3.91 0.78
CA VAL A 267 -6.13 3.89 1.41
C VAL A 267 -5.42 2.58 1.05
N PHE A 268 -4.18 2.67 0.59
CA PHE A 268 -3.42 1.48 0.19
C PHE A 268 -2.00 1.42 0.78
N GLY A 269 -1.51 2.48 1.41
CA GLY A 269 -0.20 2.46 2.00
C GLY A 269 0.22 3.73 2.71
N ALA A 270 1.42 3.68 3.29
CA ALA A 270 2.06 4.80 3.95
C ALA A 270 3.49 4.99 3.44
N SER A 271 4.02 6.18 3.60
CA SER A 271 5.41 6.48 3.26
C SER A 271 6.36 5.77 4.25
N VAL A 272 7.45 5.24 3.73
CA VAL A 272 8.55 4.72 4.54
C VAL A 272 9.48 5.83 5.04
N ASP A 273 9.43 6.98 4.41
CA ASP A 273 10.31 8.12 4.67
C ASP A 273 9.71 9.14 5.64
N ASP A 274 8.38 9.24 5.64
CA ASP A 274 7.63 10.20 6.44
C ASP A 274 6.43 9.49 7.10
N SER A 275 6.48 9.36 8.43
CA SER A 275 5.44 8.69 9.22
C SER A 275 4.08 9.41 9.20
N GLU A 276 4.03 10.65 8.71
CA GLU A 276 2.81 11.43 8.57
C GLU A 276 2.28 11.45 7.12
N THR A 277 2.91 10.73 6.20
CA THR A 277 2.45 10.67 4.80
C THR A 277 1.84 9.32 4.46
N GLY A 278 0.60 9.35 4.03
CA GLY A 278 -0.14 8.21 3.50
C GLY A 278 -0.55 8.38 2.05
N TYR A 279 -0.99 7.28 1.46
CA TYR A 279 -1.40 7.20 0.06
C TYR A 279 -2.79 6.58 -0.05
N ALA A 280 -3.64 7.19 -0.89
CA ALA A 280 -4.96 6.65 -1.23
C ALA A 280 -5.17 6.71 -2.74
N LEU A 281 -5.62 5.62 -3.35
CA LEU A 281 -6.10 5.64 -4.75
C LEU A 281 -7.24 6.62 -4.85
N THR A 282 -7.30 7.41 -5.94
CA THR A 282 -8.43 8.30 -6.14
C THR A 282 -9.71 7.53 -6.45
N ALA A 283 -10.87 8.11 -6.16
CA ALA A 283 -12.16 7.54 -6.56
C ALA A 283 -12.23 7.31 -8.09
N ASP A 284 -11.64 8.22 -8.88
CA ASP A 284 -11.56 8.10 -10.33
C ASP A 284 -10.77 6.86 -10.74
N GLU A 285 -9.60 6.62 -10.13
CA GLU A 285 -8.78 5.44 -10.38
C GLU A 285 -9.55 4.16 -10.06
N VAL A 286 -10.10 4.08 -8.85
CA VAL A 286 -10.84 2.88 -8.42
C VAL A 286 -12.03 2.59 -9.34
N ASN A 287 -12.85 3.61 -9.64
CA ASN A 287 -14.02 3.43 -10.50
C ASN A 287 -13.65 3.09 -11.96
N ALA A 288 -12.52 3.63 -12.47
CA ALA A 288 -12.02 3.26 -13.80
C ALA A 288 -11.61 1.78 -13.87
N GLN A 289 -11.09 1.23 -12.77
CA GLN A 289 -10.66 -0.16 -12.69
C GLN A 289 -11.85 -1.14 -12.55
N ILE A 290 -12.81 -0.83 -11.66
CA ILE A 290 -13.91 -1.76 -11.35
C ILE A 290 -15.10 -1.65 -12.30
N GLY A 291 -15.28 -0.51 -12.97
CA GLY A 291 -16.45 -0.24 -13.80
C GLY A 291 -17.77 -0.28 -13.02
N ASP A 292 -18.79 -0.91 -13.60
CA ASP A 292 -20.06 -1.14 -12.90
C ASP A 292 -19.92 -2.30 -11.91
N ILE A 293 -19.74 -1.97 -10.63
CA ILE A 293 -19.52 -2.94 -9.55
C ILE A 293 -20.65 -3.99 -9.47
N THR A 294 -21.87 -3.65 -9.85
CA THR A 294 -23.02 -4.56 -9.78
C THR A 294 -22.98 -5.68 -10.83
N GLN A 295 -22.12 -5.56 -11.85
CA GLN A 295 -21.90 -6.58 -12.86
C GLN A 295 -20.84 -7.62 -12.43
N LEU A 296 -20.12 -7.38 -11.35
CA LEU A 296 -19.10 -8.27 -10.81
C LEU A 296 -19.74 -9.40 -10.00
N THR A 297 -20.16 -10.47 -10.68
CA THR A 297 -20.96 -11.55 -10.05
C THR A 297 -20.24 -12.90 -9.97
N HIS A 298 -19.06 -13.02 -10.60
CA HIS A 298 -18.34 -14.30 -10.68
C HIS A 298 -17.11 -14.27 -9.75
N PRO A 299 -16.86 -15.37 -9.00
CA PRO A 299 -15.64 -15.52 -8.25
C PRO A 299 -14.40 -15.40 -9.16
N VAL A 300 -13.36 -14.73 -8.65
CA VAL A 300 -12.07 -14.65 -9.31
C VAL A 300 -10.97 -15.21 -8.41
N ASP A 301 -9.87 -15.63 -9.01
CA ASP A 301 -8.67 -16.05 -8.30
C ASP A 301 -8.01 -14.86 -7.61
N THR A 302 -7.45 -15.09 -6.42
CA THR A 302 -6.78 -14.07 -5.59
C THR A 302 -5.27 -14.09 -5.75
N GLY A 303 -4.77 -14.81 -6.75
CA GLY A 303 -3.37 -14.87 -7.10
C GLY A 303 -2.48 -15.57 -6.07
N GLU A 304 -1.22 -15.21 -6.09
CA GLU A 304 -0.21 -15.78 -5.20
C GLU A 304 -0.19 -15.08 -3.83
N CYS A 305 0.55 -15.68 -2.90
CA CYS A 305 0.84 -15.06 -1.61
C CYS A 305 1.72 -13.83 -1.79
N VAL A 306 1.33 -12.72 -1.18
CA VAL A 306 2.23 -11.58 -1.06
C VAL A 306 3.32 -11.91 -0.04
N ALA A 307 4.58 -11.70 -0.42
CA ALA A 307 5.70 -11.81 0.51
C ALA A 307 5.67 -10.62 1.48
N HIS A 308 5.53 -10.91 2.77
CA HIS A 308 5.66 -9.95 3.86
C HIS A 308 6.87 -10.25 4.70
#